data_bc628353e43213f4dd628cf8313dde5b
#
_entry.id   bc628353e43213f4dd628cf8313dde5b
#
_cell.length_a   1.000
_cell.length_b   1.000
_cell.length_c   1.000
_cell.angle_alpha   90.00
_cell.angle_beta   90.00
_cell.angle_gamma   90.00
#
_symmetry.space_group_name_H-M   'P 1'
#
loop_
_entity.id
_entity.type
_entity.pdbx_description
1 polymer ?
#
loop_
_entity_poly.entity_id
_entity_poly.type
_entity_poly.pdbx_seq_one_letter_code
_entity_poly.pdbx_strand_id
1 'polypeptide(L)'
;MLILAGVLLASGPLELCAQGDSLSVEKVVGSIDMGKAALLQSQGADGSWDAGEGHTIGVTSLATLALLNSGMTADDPQIKKALNYLREVRVPSLTYEVSLMLMTFAVAKDPKDKLKMQAMSAQIEKAQITTGQMKGCWSYHTNGGLIDTGGDRSNGQFAVLGLFEAANAGIAVDRETWKRARDHWVRSQTPDGGWGYAGVGGNDSTGSMTVAGIAVLVMTSAMLQDDSDLDAEGNPMCCQKKEEDPNLARALNWMAKRFAVGSNPSGGGSWLLYYLYGLERAGRFSGRRFFGEHDWYREGARFLIRGQDKRTGFWQGLGVNEARPYIGTSFALLFLSKGLAPVLMNKLKYETPKNEDETWNLHPFDVRNMTNHLTGMDRWPKLVTWQVLDMNNVSKHGGVDDLLQSPILYLSGQEAPQFTDQEIDLLKQYVSLGGFIFAVNNCNRTDFHDAMFKLVERMYPEEAIRLKRLEAGH
;
A
#
# COMPACT_ATOMS: atom_id res chain seq x y z
N MET A 1 -25.38 -6.27 -74.86
CA MET A 1 -25.36 -4.97 -74.20
C MET A 1 -25.36 -5.23 -72.73
N LEU A 2 -24.19 -5.34 -72.10
CA LEU A 2 -23.99 -5.59 -70.67
C LEU A 2 -23.91 -4.26 -69.94
N ILE A 3 -24.76 -4.01 -68.94
CA ILE A 3 -24.64 -2.89 -68.05
C ILE A 3 -23.98 -3.37 -66.78
N LEU A 4 -22.73 -2.94 -66.51
CA LEU A 4 -22.04 -3.09 -65.23
C LEU A 4 -22.52 -1.97 -64.31
N ALA A 5 -23.16 -2.34 -63.21
CA ALA A 5 -23.44 -1.44 -62.09
C ALA A 5 -22.23 -1.41 -61.14
N GLY A 6 -21.54 -0.29 -61.10
CA GLY A 6 -20.46 -0.06 -60.16
C GLY A 6 -20.99 0.25 -58.77
N VAL A 7 -20.60 -0.53 -57.78
CA VAL A 7 -20.84 -0.24 -56.32
C VAL A 7 -19.71 0.68 -55.84
N LEU A 8 -20.03 1.94 -55.60
CA LEU A 8 -19.18 2.89 -54.89
C LEU A 8 -19.18 2.52 -53.39
N LEU A 9 -18.09 1.91 -52.96
CA LEU A 9 -17.79 1.81 -51.53
C LEU A 9 -17.39 3.19 -50.99
N ALA A 10 -18.27 3.83 -50.27
CA ALA A 10 -17.95 5.02 -49.48
C ALA A 10 -17.03 4.61 -48.33
N SER A 11 -15.74 4.87 -48.48
CA SER A 11 -14.78 4.88 -47.38
C SER A 11 -15.09 6.10 -46.50
N GLY A 12 -15.91 5.91 -45.46
CA GLY A 12 -15.99 6.86 -44.37
C GLY A 12 -14.63 6.96 -43.66
N PRO A 13 -14.26 8.14 -43.14
CA PRO A 13 -13.05 8.25 -42.38
C PRO A 13 -13.16 7.36 -41.14
N LEU A 14 -12.24 6.40 -41.01
CA LEU A 14 -11.95 5.75 -39.75
C LEU A 14 -11.65 6.89 -38.76
N GLU A 15 -12.59 7.20 -37.87
CA GLU A 15 -12.28 7.97 -36.70
C GLU A 15 -11.13 7.24 -36.00
N LEU A 16 -9.94 7.82 -36.09
CA LEU A 16 -8.88 7.55 -35.14
C LEU A 16 -9.46 7.92 -33.77
N CYS A 17 -10.01 6.92 -33.08
CA CYS A 17 -10.18 7.02 -31.64
C CYS A 17 -8.83 7.49 -31.11
N ALA A 18 -8.80 8.71 -30.58
CA ALA A 18 -7.66 9.27 -29.92
C ALA A 18 -7.11 8.18 -28.99
N GLN A 19 -5.91 7.70 -29.25
CA GLN A 19 -5.14 6.88 -28.32
C GLN A 19 -4.94 7.78 -27.10
N GLY A 20 -5.90 7.76 -26.20
CA GLY A 20 -5.80 8.38 -24.88
C GLY A 20 -4.51 7.83 -24.29
N ASP A 21 -3.69 8.72 -23.75
CA ASP A 21 -2.36 8.51 -23.19
C ASP A 21 -2.37 7.31 -22.20
N SER A 22 -2.33 6.09 -22.76
CA SER A 22 -2.45 4.85 -22.00
C SER A 22 -1.21 4.72 -21.14
N LEU A 23 -1.41 4.54 -19.84
CA LEU A 23 -0.32 4.23 -18.92
C LEU A 23 0.24 2.86 -19.29
N SER A 24 1.49 2.81 -19.77
CA SER A 24 2.20 1.57 -19.98
C SER A 24 3.29 1.36 -18.95
N VAL A 25 3.68 0.10 -18.72
CA VAL A 25 4.77 -0.26 -17.80
C VAL A 25 6.06 0.42 -18.22
N GLU A 26 6.36 0.49 -19.51
CA GLU A 26 7.56 1.12 -20.06
C GLU A 26 7.64 2.61 -19.73
N LYS A 27 6.51 3.33 -19.81
CA LYS A 27 6.44 4.75 -19.40
C LYS A 27 6.73 4.94 -17.92
N VAL A 28 6.19 4.04 -17.08
CA VAL A 28 6.43 4.09 -15.62
C VAL A 28 7.89 3.79 -15.32
N VAL A 29 8.42 2.69 -15.86
CA VAL A 29 9.84 2.29 -15.66
C VAL A 29 10.78 3.38 -16.17
N GLY A 30 10.55 3.92 -17.37
CA GLY A 30 11.36 5.01 -17.89
C GLY A 30 11.35 6.27 -17.02
N SER A 31 10.20 6.59 -16.41
CA SER A 31 10.08 7.72 -15.46
C SER A 31 10.84 7.43 -14.14
N ILE A 32 10.76 6.21 -13.64
CA ILE A 32 11.54 5.76 -12.46
C ILE A 32 13.04 5.86 -12.76
N ASP A 33 13.49 5.36 -13.89
CA ASP A 33 14.92 5.34 -14.25
C ASP A 33 15.49 6.76 -14.41
N MET A 34 14.72 7.69 -15.00
CA MET A 34 15.12 9.09 -15.03
C MET A 34 15.26 9.70 -13.64
N GLY A 35 14.31 9.46 -12.74
CA GLY A 35 14.36 9.96 -11.36
C GLY A 35 15.51 9.35 -10.56
N LYS A 36 15.78 8.05 -10.72
CA LYS A 36 16.94 7.37 -10.14
C LYS A 36 18.24 8.02 -10.62
N ALA A 37 18.39 8.20 -11.93
CA ALA A 37 19.57 8.83 -12.51
C ALA A 37 19.79 10.24 -11.96
N ALA A 38 18.73 11.04 -11.83
CA ALA A 38 18.79 12.38 -11.28
C ALA A 38 19.28 12.40 -9.82
N LEU A 39 18.76 11.49 -8.96
CA LEU A 39 19.24 11.36 -7.58
C LEU A 39 20.70 10.91 -7.53
N LEU A 40 21.06 9.89 -8.28
CA LEU A 40 22.44 9.34 -8.28
C LEU A 40 23.49 10.36 -8.74
N GLN A 41 23.17 11.16 -9.77
CA GLN A 41 24.04 12.23 -10.25
C GLN A 41 24.22 13.35 -9.22
N SER A 42 23.27 13.52 -8.32
CA SER A 42 23.26 14.59 -7.31
C SER A 42 23.86 14.17 -5.97
N GLN A 43 24.29 12.90 -5.84
CA GLN A 43 24.87 12.40 -4.60
C GLN A 43 26.21 13.05 -4.32
N GLY A 44 26.40 13.56 -3.11
CA GLY A 44 27.68 14.10 -2.63
C GLY A 44 28.80 13.06 -2.58
N ALA A 45 30.05 13.54 -2.56
CA ALA A 45 31.22 12.67 -2.49
C ALA A 45 31.24 11.79 -1.24
N ASP A 46 30.66 12.30 -0.13
CA ASP A 46 30.52 11.58 1.14
C ASP A 46 29.35 10.57 1.14
N GLY A 47 28.53 10.54 0.09
CA GLY A 47 27.39 9.67 -0.04
C GLY A 47 26.06 10.29 0.40
N SER A 48 26.04 11.53 0.85
CA SER A 48 24.85 12.24 1.29
C SER A 48 24.12 12.98 0.16
N TRP A 49 22.91 13.42 0.43
CA TRP A 49 22.16 14.42 -0.33
C TRP A 49 21.91 15.61 0.60
N ASP A 50 22.57 16.71 0.33
CA ASP A 50 22.39 17.92 1.11
C ASP A 50 21.27 18.78 0.51
N ALA A 51 20.21 18.96 1.27
CA ALA A 51 19.10 19.84 0.90
C ALA A 51 19.19 21.23 1.57
N GLY A 52 20.28 21.50 2.28
CA GLY A 52 20.45 22.70 3.12
C GLY A 52 19.67 22.62 4.45
N GLU A 53 19.84 23.63 5.29
CA GLU A 53 19.07 23.82 6.55
C GLU A 53 19.16 22.67 7.57
N GLY A 54 20.23 21.86 7.55
CA GLY A 54 20.51 20.88 8.61
C GLY A 54 19.70 19.58 8.56
N HIS A 55 19.01 19.30 7.46
CA HIS A 55 18.20 18.08 7.28
C HIS A 55 18.89 16.98 6.43
N THR A 56 20.19 17.05 6.28
CA THR A 56 20.96 16.15 5.41
C THR A 56 20.77 14.67 5.76
N ILE A 57 20.64 14.31 7.05
CA ILE A 57 20.39 12.92 7.48
C ILE A 57 19.02 12.44 6.99
N GLY A 58 17.98 13.23 7.18
CA GLY A 58 16.63 12.90 6.76
C GLY A 58 16.51 12.76 5.24
N VAL A 59 17.08 13.71 4.50
CA VAL A 59 17.07 13.69 3.03
C VAL A 59 17.89 12.53 2.49
N THR A 60 19.07 12.26 3.03
CA THR A 60 19.88 11.10 2.65
C THR A 60 19.15 9.78 2.92
N SER A 61 18.50 9.66 4.07
CA SER A 61 17.69 8.49 4.41
C SER A 61 16.54 8.31 3.41
N LEU A 62 15.79 9.39 3.10
CA LEU A 62 14.66 9.35 2.17
C LEU A 62 15.10 8.99 0.74
N ALA A 63 16.17 9.61 0.25
CA ALA A 63 16.72 9.33 -1.09
C ALA A 63 17.23 7.88 -1.19
N THR A 64 17.97 7.41 -0.18
CA THR A 64 18.45 6.03 -0.14
C THR A 64 17.27 5.03 -0.09
N LEU A 65 16.26 5.31 0.73
CA LEU A 65 15.04 4.50 0.81
C LEU A 65 14.32 4.42 -0.55
N ALA A 66 14.21 5.55 -1.25
CA ALA A 66 13.59 5.61 -2.57
C ALA A 66 14.37 4.79 -3.61
N LEU A 67 15.69 4.91 -3.64
CA LEU A 67 16.56 4.17 -4.54
C LEU A 67 16.51 2.65 -4.27
N LEU A 68 16.55 2.22 -3.01
CA LEU A 68 16.39 0.82 -2.62
C LEU A 68 15.04 0.25 -3.08
N ASN A 69 13.95 1.00 -2.88
CA ASN A 69 12.62 0.57 -3.34
C ASN A 69 12.45 0.66 -4.86
N SER A 70 13.36 1.35 -5.57
CA SER A 70 13.40 1.42 -7.03
C SER A 70 14.31 0.36 -7.66
N GLY A 71 14.61 -0.70 -6.94
CA GLY A 71 15.32 -1.88 -7.43
C GLY A 71 16.85 -1.85 -7.23
N MET A 72 17.41 -0.83 -6.56
CA MET A 72 18.80 -0.85 -6.15
C MET A 72 18.99 -1.70 -4.88
N THR A 73 20.20 -2.17 -4.66
CA THR A 73 20.56 -3.04 -3.53
C THR A 73 21.58 -2.38 -2.61
N ALA A 74 21.74 -2.91 -1.41
CA ALA A 74 22.78 -2.44 -0.48
C ALA A 74 24.23 -2.62 -1.00
N ASP A 75 24.40 -3.46 -2.04
CA ASP A 75 25.73 -3.72 -2.65
C ASP A 75 26.07 -2.71 -3.75
N ASP A 76 25.10 -1.96 -4.26
CA ASP A 76 25.36 -0.90 -5.23
C ASP A 76 26.28 0.18 -4.65
N PRO A 77 27.32 0.61 -5.39
CA PRO A 77 28.34 1.50 -4.83
C PRO A 77 27.79 2.80 -4.24
N GLN A 78 26.80 3.42 -4.88
CA GLN A 78 26.18 4.66 -4.41
C GLN A 78 25.33 4.43 -3.16
N ILE A 79 24.57 3.33 -3.11
CA ILE A 79 23.78 2.95 -1.92
C ILE A 79 24.73 2.65 -0.76
N LYS A 80 25.80 1.92 -1.01
CA LYS A 80 26.83 1.61 -0.01
C LYS A 80 27.45 2.87 0.60
N LYS A 81 27.74 3.89 -0.23
CA LYS A 81 28.22 5.19 0.27
C LYS A 81 27.19 5.86 1.17
N ALA A 82 25.93 5.92 0.76
CA ALA A 82 24.87 6.52 1.55
C ALA A 82 24.64 5.77 2.89
N LEU A 83 24.62 4.43 2.86
CA LEU A 83 24.49 3.63 4.06
C LEU A 83 25.67 3.83 5.01
N ASN A 84 26.91 3.95 4.49
CA ASN A 84 28.08 4.24 5.32
C ASN A 84 27.99 5.62 5.96
N TYR A 85 27.60 6.66 5.21
CA TYR A 85 27.30 7.98 5.76
C TYR A 85 26.30 7.90 6.92
N LEU A 86 25.15 7.21 6.72
CA LEU A 86 24.11 7.05 7.75
C LEU A 86 24.61 6.23 8.97
N ARG A 87 25.59 5.35 8.81
CA ARG A 87 26.20 4.59 9.91
C ARG A 87 27.14 5.42 10.76
N GLU A 88 27.86 6.34 10.15
CA GLU A 88 28.85 7.19 10.81
C GLU A 88 28.21 8.36 11.56
N VAL A 89 27.10 8.87 11.08
CA VAL A 89 26.42 9.99 11.75
C VAL A 89 25.82 9.56 13.08
N ARG A 90 25.79 10.49 14.03
CA ARG A 90 25.09 10.29 15.30
C ARG A 90 23.58 10.16 15.03
N VAL A 91 22.89 9.33 15.82
CA VAL A 91 21.43 9.23 15.75
C VAL A 91 20.81 10.62 15.95
N PRO A 92 19.99 11.09 15.00
CA PRO A 92 19.40 12.42 15.08
C PRO A 92 18.31 12.50 16.16
N SER A 93 17.89 13.72 16.46
CA SER A 93 16.81 13.96 17.42
C SER A 93 15.46 14.27 16.78
N LEU A 94 15.39 14.43 15.46
CA LEU A 94 14.14 14.70 14.75
C LEU A 94 13.41 13.40 14.45
N THR A 95 12.13 13.32 14.79
CA THR A 95 11.29 12.12 14.63
C THR A 95 11.28 11.64 13.18
N TYR A 96 11.15 12.53 12.21
CA TYR A 96 11.22 12.19 10.79
C TYR A 96 12.54 11.55 10.39
N GLU A 97 13.66 12.11 10.84
CA GLU A 97 14.99 11.62 10.47
C GLU A 97 15.28 10.25 11.05
N VAL A 98 14.96 10.04 12.33
CA VAL A 98 15.12 8.73 12.98
C VAL A 98 14.25 7.69 12.30
N SER A 99 13.01 8.04 12.00
CA SER A 99 12.04 7.12 11.36
C SER A 99 12.48 6.74 9.94
N LEU A 100 12.89 7.71 9.12
CA LEU A 100 13.38 7.46 7.76
C LEU A 100 14.66 6.62 7.77
N MET A 101 15.55 6.87 8.72
CA MET A 101 16.78 6.10 8.89
C MET A 101 16.50 4.65 9.29
N LEU A 102 15.53 4.41 10.20
CA LEU A 102 15.04 3.07 10.55
C LEU A 102 14.49 2.34 9.33
N MET A 103 13.61 2.99 8.57
CA MET A 103 13.03 2.42 7.34
C MET A 103 14.12 2.06 6.32
N THR A 104 15.13 2.92 6.18
CA THR A 104 16.24 2.71 5.25
C THR A 104 17.06 1.48 5.63
N PHE A 105 17.45 1.35 6.89
CA PHE A 105 18.21 0.17 7.36
C PHE A 105 17.37 -1.11 7.33
N ALA A 106 16.08 -1.04 7.63
CA ALA A 106 15.18 -2.18 7.53
C ALA A 106 15.10 -2.73 6.11
N VAL A 107 15.02 -1.84 5.11
CA VAL A 107 15.00 -2.23 3.68
C VAL A 107 16.36 -2.70 3.20
N ALA A 108 17.46 -2.11 3.68
CA ALA A 108 18.83 -2.52 3.33
C ALA A 108 19.18 -3.93 3.86
N LYS A 109 18.54 -4.39 4.96
CA LYS A 109 18.69 -5.74 5.54
C LYS A 109 20.14 -6.14 5.91
N ASP A 110 21.00 -5.18 6.23
CA ASP A 110 22.38 -5.48 6.64
C ASP A 110 22.40 -5.81 8.14
N PRO A 111 22.83 -7.02 8.55
CA PRO A 111 22.83 -7.43 9.96
C PRO A 111 23.64 -6.51 10.89
N LYS A 112 24.64 -5.80 10.35
CA LYS A 112 25.47 -4.87 11.15
C LYS A 112 24.71 -3.65 11.65
N ASP A 113 23.57 -3.32 11.02
CA ASP A 113 22.75 -2.17 11.39
C ASP A 113 21.80 -2.46 12.56
N LYS A 114 21.67 -3.74 12.98
CA LYS A 114 20.72 -4.20 14.00
C LYS A 114 20.81 -3.42 15.31
N LEU A 115 22.03 -3.23 15.83
CA LEU A 115 22.23 -2.50 17.11
C LEU A 115 21.79 -1.03 17.00
N LYS A 116 22.10 -0.37 15.86
CA LYS A 116 21.70 1.00 15.62
C LYS A 116 20.19 1.11 15.47
N MET A 117 19.55 0.16 14.80
CA MET A 117 18.09 0.08 14.69
C MET A 117 17.42 -0.12 16.06
N GLN A 118 17.95 -0.99 16.92
CA GLN A 118 17.46 -1.17 18.29
C GLN A 118 17.51 0.13 19.10
N ALA A 119 18.62 0.85 19.05
CA ALA A 119 18.79 2.13 19.73
C ALA A 119 17.80 3.20 19.22
N MET A 120 17.59 3.28 17.89
CA MET A 120 16.65 4.20 17.28
C MET A 120 15.19 3.85 17.60
N SER A 121 14.83 2.57 17.60
CA SER A 121 13.49 2.11 18.01
C SER A 121 13.20 2.50 19.44
N ALA A 122 14.11 2.20 20.36
CA ALA A 122 13.99 2.57 21.78
C ALA A 122 13.90 4.10 21.97
N GLN A 123 14.61 4.89 21.15
CA GLN A 123 14.51 6.34 21.17
C GLN A 123 13.11 6.83 20.75
N ILE A 124 12.53 6.27 19.67
CA ILE A 124 11.17 6.60 19.23
C ILE A 124 10.14 6.16 20.28
N GLU A 125 10.24 4.95 20.82
CA GLU A 125 9.32 4.47 21.87
C GLU A 125 9.31 5.38 23.10
N LYS A 126 10.50 5.77 23.56
CA LYS A 126 10.67 6.68 24.71
C LYS A 126 10.11 8.07 24.43
N ALA A 127 10.13 8.52 23.18
CA ALA A 127 9.61 9.84 22.77
C ALA A 127 8.10 9.91 22.61
N GLN A 128 7.39 8.77 22.71
CA GLN A 128 5.94 8.75 22.59
C GLN A 128 5.28 9.55 23.71
N ILE A 129 4.38 10.47 23.37
CA ILE A 129 3.62 11.27 24.31
C ILE A 129 2.69 10.36 25.12
N THR A 130 2.82 10.38 26.46
CA THR A 130 2.10 9.46 27.36
C THR A 130 0.90 10.11 28.06
N THR A 131 0.73 11.42 27.98
CA THR A 131 -0.32 12.18 28.65
C THR A 131 -0.95 13.24 27.75
N GLY A 132 -2.07 13.82 28.16
CA GLY A 132 -2.74 14.91 27.46
C GLY A 132 -3.48 14.48 26.19
N GLN A 133 -3.91 15.47 25.40
CA GLN A 133 -4.72 15.25 24.20
C GLN A 133 -3.97 14.48 23.11
N MET A 134 -2.66 14.70 23.00
CA MET A 134 -1.80 14.05 22.02
C MET A 134 -1.17 12.74 22.52
N LYS A 135 -1.64 12.20 23.64
CA LYS A 135 -1.21 10.88 24.15
C LYS A 135 -1.25 9.84 23.01
N GLY A 136 -0.14 9.12 22.84
CA GLY A 136 0.03 8.09 21.80
C GLY A 136 0.57 8.62 20.47
N CYS A 137 0.76 9.94 20.35
CA CYS A 137 1.40 10.58 19.21
C CYS A 137 2.86 10.91 19.50
N TRP A 138 3.54 11.55 18.55
CA TRP A 138 4.92 12.05 18.68
C TRP A 138 4.99 13.53 18.26
N SER A 139 6.00 14.20 18.77
CA SER A 139 6.38 15.56 18.39
C SER A 139 7.51 15.54 17.35
N TYR A 140 7.96 16.72 16.94
CA TYR A 140 9.10 16.88 16.02
C TYR A 140 10.41 16.33 16.58
N HIS A 141 10.61 16.36 17.91
CA HIS A 141 11.84 15.94 18.57
C HIS A 141 11.63 14.69 19.43
N THR A 142 12.55 13.74 19.30
CA THR A 142 12.58 12.50 20.09
C THR A 142 13.26 12.66 21.45
N ASN A 143 13.93 13.78 21.71
CA ASN A 143 14.58 14.10 22.98
C ASN A 143 13.77 15.05 23.88
N GLY A 144 12.60 15.50 23.42
CA GLY A 144 11.75 16.47 24.09
C GLY A 144 10.87 15.88 25.19
N GLY A 145 11.31 14.88 25.94
CA GLY A 145 10.64 14.23 27.09
C GLY A 145 9.39 14.91 27.64
N LEU A 146 8.39 14.15 28.04
CA LEU A 146 7.28 14.40 28.98
C LEU A 146 6.45 15.71 28.89
N ILE A 147 6.94 16.81 28.28
CA ILE A 147 6.32 18.13 28.36
C ILE A 147 5.92 18.68 26.97
N ASP A 148 6.19 17.98 25.89
CA ASP A 148 5.80 18.49 24.58
C ASP A 148 4.30 18.23 24.35
N THR A 149 3.53 19.28 24.64
CA THR A 149 2.09 19.34 24.43
C THR A 149 1.73 19.48 22.94
N GLY A 150 2.72 19.62 22.07
CA GLY A 150 2.61 19.93 20.66
C GLY A 150 2.75 18.73 19.71
N GLY A 151 2.19 17.56 20.04
CA GLY A 151 2.19 16.41 19.13
C GLY A 151 1.62 16.75 17.76
N ASP A 152 2.18 16.12 16.73
CA ASP A 152 1.79 16.29 15.34
C ASP A 152 1.62 14.93 14.67
N ARG A 153 0.47 14.70 14.03
CA ARG A 153 0.15 13.40 13.43
C ARG A 153 1.04 13.04 12.26
N SER A 154 1.63 14.02 11.60
CA SER A 154 2.60 13.75 10.55
C SER A 154 3.88 13.11 11.11
N ASN A 155 4.35 13.58 12.27
CA ASN A 155 5.43 12.92 13.02
C ASN A 155 4.99 11.56 13.56
N GLY A 156 3.75 11.47 14.10
CA GLY A 156 3.19 10.24 14.62
C GLY A 156 3.13 9.11 13.59
N GLN A 157 2.73 9.40 12.35
CA GLN A 157 2.72 8.37 11.30
C GLN A 157 4.13 7.90 10.93
N PHE A 158 5.12 8.81 10.86
CA PHE A 158 6.50 8.41 10.56
C PHE A 158 7.12 7.59 11.68
N ALA A 159 6.84 7.93 12.94
CA ALA A 159 7.25 7.13 14.08
C ALA A 159 6.68 5.70 13.99
N VAL A 160 5.37 5.57 13.73
CA VAL A 160 4.72 4.26 13.55
C VAL A 160 5.31 3.52 12.36
N LEU A 161 5.57 4.18 11.22
CA LEU A 161 6.21 3.57 10.05
C LEU A 161 7.61 3.06 10.35
N GLY A 162 8.45 3.87 11.00
CA GLY A 162 9.81 3.47 11.36
C GLY A 162 9.83 2.27 12.29
N LEU A 163 8.97 2.27 13.32
CA LEU A 163 8.82 1.15 14.24
C LEU A 163 8.27 -0.10 13.55
N PHE A 164 7.31 0.06 12.63
CA PHE A 164 6.71 -1.05 11.88
C PHE A 164 7.75 -1.75 10.98
N GLU A 165 8.54 -0.99 10.23
CA GLU A 165 9.60 -1.55 9.41
C GLU A 165 10.72 -2.18 10.26
N ALA A 166 11.05 -1.59 11.42
CA ALA A 166 11.98 -2.18 12.38
C ALA A 166 11.46 -3.51 12.93
N ALA A 167 10.18 -3.58 13.32
CA ALA A 167 9.55 -4.81 13.79
C ALA A 167 9.55 -5.91 12.73
N ASN A 168 9.24 -5.56 11.47
CA ASN A 168 9.33 -6.49 10.34
C ASN A 168 10.79 -6.98 10.08
N ALA A 169 11.79 -6.17 10.45
CA ALA A 169 13.20 -6.55 10.41
C ALA A 169 13.68 -7.30 11.68
N GLY A 170 12.77 -7.68 12.58
CA GLY A 170 13.06 -8.47 13.78
C GLY A 170 13.57 -7.66 14.98
N ILE A 171 13.29 -6.35 15.03
CA ILE A 171 13.50 -5.51 16.21
C ILE A 171 12.25 -5.54 17.08
N ALA A 172 12.39 -5.91 18.35
CA ALA A 172 11.26 -5.89 19.28
C ALA A 172 10.80 -4.45 19.56
N VAL A 173 9.49 -4.24 19.55
CA VAL A 173 8.83 -2.97 19.87
C VAL A 173 7.74 -3.29 20.93
N ASP A 174 7.67 -2.46 21.96
CA ASP A 174 6.71 -2.64 23.06
C ASP A 174 5.27 -2.60 22.54
N ARG A 175 4.47 -3.60 22.92
CA ARG A 175 3.06 -3.70 22.57
C ARG A 175 2.24 -2.47 23.02
N GLU A 176 2.57 -1.89 24.17
CA GLU A 176 1.88 -0.69 24.66
C GLU A 176 2.15 0.54 23.78
N THR A 177 3.29 0.60 23.10
CA THR A 177 3.56 1.66 22.11
C THR A 177 2.57 1.58 20.94
N TRP A 178 2.32 0.39 20.42
CA TRP A 178 1.31 0.16 19.36
C TRP A 178 -0.09 0.50 19.82
N LYS A 179 -0.46 0.06 21.03
CA LYS A 179 -1.76 0.31 21.61
C LYS A 179 -2.02 1.80 21.80
N ARG A 180 -1.09 2.54 22.43
CA ARG A 180 -1.21 3.99 22.58
C ARG A 180 -1.31 4.73 21.24
N ALA A 181 -0.52 4.32 20.24
CA ALA A 181 -0.59 4.89 18.90
C ALA A 181 -1.99 4.67 18.30
N ARG A 182 -2.47 3.43 18.28
CA ARG A 182 -3.81 3.12 17.79
C ARG A 182 -4.90 3.90 18.49
N ASP A 183 -4.89 3.92 19.83
CA ASP A 183 -5.87 4.64 20.66
C ASP A 183 -5.88 6.14 20.32
N HIS A 184 -4.72 6.74 20.05
CA HIS A 184 -4.63 8.13 19.60
C HIS A 184 -5.38 8.34 18.29
N TRP A 185 -5.10 7.55 17.28
CA TRP A 185 -5.72 7.70 15.97
C TRP A 185 -7.23 7.41 16.00
N VAL A 186 -7.66 6.39 16.75
CA VAL A 186 -9.08 6.08 16.94
C VAL A 186 -9.85 7.24 17.56
N ARG A 187 -9.40 7.76 18.73
CA ARG A 187 -10.14 8.83 19.43
C ARG A 187 -10.02 10.21 18.76
N SER A 188 -9.03 10.42 17.92
CA SER A 188 -8.77 11.71 17.27
C SER A 188 -9.35 11.82 15.86
N GLN A 189 -10.04 10.78 15.39
CA GLN A 189 -10.74 10.80 14.12
C GLN A 189 -11.86 11.86 14.16
N THR A 190 -11.92 12.69 13.14
CA THR A 190 -12.93 13.74 13.02
C THR A 190 -14.31 13.15 12.69
N PRO A 191 -15.42 13.88 12.94
CA PRO A 191 -16.76 13.39 12.65
C PRO A 191 -17.00 13.03 11.17
N ASP A 192 -16.28 13.65 10.24
CA ASP A 192 -16.37 13.35 8.80
C ASP A 192 -15.60 12.09 8.39
N GLY A 193 -14.88 11.45 9.32
CA GLY A 193 -14.14 10.21 9.11
C GLY A 193 -12.66 10.37 8.75
N GLY A 194 -12.16 11.60 8.61
CA GLY A 194 -10.76 11.87 8.32
C GLY A 194 -9.92 12.28 9.53
N TRP A 195 -8.75 12.87 9.29
CA TRP A 195 -7.85 13.48 10.28
C TRP A 195 -7.21 14.75 9.76
N GLY A 196 -6.93 15.68 10.68
CA GLY A 196 -6.06 16.84 10.47
C GLY A 196 -4.69 16.66 11.14
N TYR A 197 -3.81 17.67 11.00
CA TYR A 197 -2.43 17.59 11.53
C TYR A 197 -2.34 17.59 13.05
N ALA A 198 -3.10 18.45 13.72
CA ALA A 198 -3.05 18.65 15.18
C ALA A 198 -4.45 18.84 15.77
N GLY A 199 -4.54 18.70 17.10
CA GLY A 199 -5.78 18.91 17.87
C GLY A 199 -6.72 17.71 17.88
N VAL A 200 -7.73 17.79 18.74
CA VAL A 200 -8.84 16.82 18.84
C VAL A 200 -10.12 17.58 18.61
N GLY A 201 -10.97 17.10 17.68
CA GLY A 201 -12.28 17.71 17.42
C GLY A 201 -12.32 18.87 16.43
N GLY A 202 -11.21 19.17 15.73
CA GLY A 202 -11.23 20.09 14.58
C GLY A 202 -11.87 19.44 13.36
N ASN A 203 -12.51 20.26 12.51
CA ASN A 203 -13.15 19.77 11.27
C ASN A 203 -12.21 19.78 10.05
N ASP A 204 -10.92 19.92 10.26
CA ASP A 204 -9.95 20.16 9.19
C ASP A 204 -9.24 18.86 8.75
N SER A 205 -10.03 17.88 8.34
CA SER A 205 -9.47 16.65 7.75
C SER A 205 -8.79 16.97 6.43
N THR A 206 -7.56 16.46 6.25
CA THR A 206 -6.80 16.57 5.00
C THR A 206 -6.55 15.20 4.40
N GLY A 207 -6.33 15.15 3.09
CA GLY A 207 -5.99 13.90 2.40
C GLY A 207 -4.74 13.26 2.99
N SER A 208 -3.67 14.05 3.21
CA SER A 208 -2.41 13.56 3.76
C SER A 208 -2.54 12.92 5.14
N MET A 209 -3.33 13.50 6.04
CA MET A 209 -3.53 12.92 7.36
C MET A 209 -4.54 11.78 7.37
N THR A 210 -5.50 11.79 6.46
CA THR A 210 -6.47 10.68 6.33
C THR A 210 -5.80 9.41 5.78
N VAL A 211 -4.96 9.52 4.75
CA VAL A 211 -4.17 8.37 4.27
C VAL A 211 -3.17 7.89 5.32
N ALA A 212 -2.61 8.81 6.13
CA ALA A 212 -1.78 8.46 7.28
C ALA A 212 -2.55 7.66 8.33
N GLY A 213 -3.78 8.08 8.66
CA GLY A 213 -4.66 7.37 9.60
C GLY A 213 -5.01 5.97 9.13
N ILE A 214 -5.37 5.80 7.84
CA ILE A 214 -5.60 4.48 7.25
C ILE A 214 -4.37 3.58 7.44
N ALA A 215 -3.18 4.06 7.07
CA ALA A 215 -1.95 3.29 7.19
C ALA A 215 -1.64 2.92 8.65
N VAL A 216 -1.77 3.87 9.59
CA VAL A 216 -1.49 3.62 11.01
C VAL A 216 -2.49 2.64 11.62
N LEU A 217 -3.79 2.75 11.32
CA LEU A 217 -4.78 1.80 11.81
C LEU A 217 -4.48 0.38 11.33
N VAL A 218 -4.10 0.20 10.07
CA VAL A 218 -3.75 -1.12 9.53
C VAL A 218 -2.47 -1.67 10.15
N MET A 219 -1.41 -0.86 10.27
CA MET A 219 -0.14 -1.29 10.86
C MET A 219 -0.30 -1.66 12.33
N THR A 220 -0.97 -0.82 13.11
CA THR A 220 -1.18 -1.08 14.55
C THR A 220 -2.08 -2.28 14.78
N SER A 221 -3.12 -2.49 13.96
CA SER A 221 -3.93 -3.71 14.01
C SER A 221 -3.09 -4.96 13.77
N ALA A 222 -2.15 -4.89 12.82
CA ALA A 222 -1.26 -6.00 12.53
C ALA A 222 -0.33 -6.35 13.70
N MET A 223 0.19 -5.31 14.39
CA MET A 223 1.12 -5.50 15.52
C MET A 223 0.40 -5.85 16.83
N LEU A 224 -0.88 -5.55 16.93
CA LEU A 224 -1.72 -5.85 18.09
C LEU A 224 -2.54 -7.14 17.95
N GLN A 225 -2.41 -7.85 16.82
CA GLN A 225 -3.08 -9.13 16.65
C GLN A 225 -2.66 -10.08 17.77
N ASP A 226 -3.65 -10.58 18.52
CA ASP A 226 -3.40 -11.48 19.65
C ASP A 226 -3.26 -12.92 19.18
N ASP A 227 -2.38 -13.68 19.88
CA ASP A 227 -2.34 -15.13 19.80
C ASP A 227 -3.63 -15.76 20.40
N SER A 228 -4.52 -14.96 21.00
CA SER A 228 -5.84 -15.37 21.48
C SER A 228 -6.79 -15.83 20.38
N ASP A 229 -6.43 -15.61 19.13
CA ASP A 229 -7.13 -16.19 17.96
C ASP A 229 -6.70 -17.64 17.67
N LEU A 230 -5.78 -18.20 18.47
CA LEU A 230 -5.33 -19.57 18.40
C LEU A 230 -5.90 -20.38 19.57
N ASP A 231 -6.24 -21.65 19.33
CA ASP A 231 -6.55 -22.60 20.40
C ASP A 231 -5.29 -23.02 21.17
N ALA A 232 -5.44 -23.87 22.17
CA ALA A 232 -4.33 -24.35 22.99
C ALA A 232 -3.28 -25.13 22.17
N GLU A 233 -3.65 -25.65 21.03
CA GLU A 233 -2.82 -26.42 20.08
C GLU A 233 -2.17 -25.51 19.03
N GLY A 234 -2.45 -24.19 19.04
CA GLY A 234 -1.92 -23.21 18.09
C GLY A 234 -2.67 -23.15 16.77
N ASN A 235 -3.86 -23.74 16.67
CA ASN A 235 -4.70 -23.63 15.48
C ASN A 235 -5.55 -22.37 15.54
N PRO A 236 -5.79 -21.69 14.40
CA PRO A 236 -6.68 -20.54 14.37
C PRO A 236 -8.07 -20.88 14.90
N MET A 237 -8.56 -20.14 15.90
CA MET A 237 -9.95 -20.23 16.34
C MET A 237 -10.85 -19.71 15.22
N CYS A 238 -11.29 -20.62 14.38
CA CYS A 238 -12.28 -20.34 13.35
C CYS A 238 -13.56 -19.82 13.97
N CYS A 239 -14.27 -18.95 13.26
CA CYS A 239 -15.65 -18.58 13.56
C CYS A 239 -15.88 -17.38 14.49
N GLN A 240 -14.86 -16.65 14.90
CA GLN A 240 -15.11 -15.32 15.43
C GLN A 240 -15.15 -14.32 14.28
N LYS A 241 -16.34 -13.73 14.04
CA LYS A 241 -16.51 -12.62 13.10
C LYS A 241 -15.69 -11.45 13.64
N LYS A 242 -14.54 -11.13 13.02
CA LYS A 242 -13.86 -9.86 13.29
C LYS A 242 -14.61 -8.78 12.53
N GLU A 243 -15.29 -7.92 13.25
CA GLU A 243 -15.90 -6.73 12.66
C GLU A 243 -14.81 -5.86 12.03
N GLU A 244 -15.10 -5.28 10.87
CA GLU A 244 -14.22 -4.27 10.27
C GLU A 244 -14.06 -3.13 11.28
N ASP A 245 -12.85 -2.59 11.37
CA ASP A 245 -12.59 -1.43 12.21
C ASP A 245 -13.46 -0.24 11.72
N PRO A 246 -14.45 0.22 12.49
CA PRO A 246 -15.36 1.25 12.03
C PRO A 246 -14.65 2.58 11.72
N ASN A 247 -13.49 2.82 12.33
CA ASN A 247 -12.69 4.01 12.05
C ASN A 247 -11.97 3.88 10.71
N LEU A 248 -11.48 2.68 10.38
CA LEU A 248 -10.91 2.39 9.08
C LEU A 248 -11.96 2.51 7.97
N ALA A 249 -13.15 1.94 8.17
CA ALA A 249 -14.25 2.02 7.21
C ALA A 249 -14.65 3.48 6.92
N ARG A 250 -14.79 4.31 7.96
CA ARG A 250 -15.07 5.75 7.80
C ARG A 250 -13.97 6.48 7.03
N ALA A 251 -12.72 6.16 7.29
CA ALA A 251 -11.58 6.78 6.61
C ALA A 251 -11.51 6.40 5.13
N LEU A 252 -11.74 5.13 4.81
CA LEU A 252 -11.83 4.65 3.43
C LEU A 252 -12.97 5.33 2.66
N ASN A 253 -14.13 5.49 3.29
CA ASN A 253 -15.27 6.22 2.72
C ASN A 253 -14.96 7.72 2.54
N TRP A 254 -14.24 8.35 3.47
CA TRP A 254 -13.76 9.72 3.33
C TRP A 254 -12.87 9.88 2.10
N MET A 255 -11.90 8.96 1.92
CA MET A 255 -11.02 8.94 0.76
C MET A 255 -11.78 8.70 -0.55
N ALA A 256 -12.73 7.76 -0.56
CA ALA A 256 -13.55 7.49 -1.73
C ALA A 256 -14.32 8.74 -2.22
N LYS A 257 -14.81 9.55 -1.29
CA LYS A 257 -15.59 10.76 -1.60
C LYS A 257 -14.76 11.98 -1.99
N ARG A 258 -13.49 12.04 -1.60
CA ARG A 258 -12.62 13.20 -1.75
C ARG A 258 -11.31 12.89 -2.48
N PHE A 259 -11.28 11.77 -3.19
CA PHE A 259 -10.09 11.33 -3.91
C PHE A 259 -9.62 12.39 -4.90
N ALA A 260 -8.32 12.67 -4.89
CA ALA A 260 -7.66 13.51 -5.88
C ALA A 260 -6.18 13.13 -5.98
N VAL A 261 -5.58 13.29 -7.17
CA VAL A 261 -4.14 13.10 -7.38
C VAL A 261 -3.43 14.40 -7.76
N GLY A 262 -4.19 15.43 -8.13
CA GLY A 262 -3.64 16.76 -8.49
C GLY A 262 -3.59 17.75 -7.34
N SER A 263 -4.13 17.40 -6.17
CA SER A 263 -4.11 18.22 -4.95
C SER A 263 -4.19 17.34 -3.72
N ASN A 264 -3.68 17.83 -2.59
CA ASN A 264 -3.94 17.21 -1.28
C ASN A 264 -5.36 17.58 -0.85
N PRO A 265 -6.33 16.65 -0.81
CA PRO A 265 -7.73 16.97 -0.47
C PRO A 265 -7.84 17.77 0.83
N SER A 266 -8.56 18.89 0.78
CA SER A 266 -8.71 19.88 1.87
C SER A 266 -7.39 20.51 2.36
N GLY A 267 -6.24 20.14 1.82
CA GLY A 267 -4.90 20.71 2.13
C GLY A 267 -4.34 21.59 1.00
N GLY A 268 -5.06 21.72 -0.11
CA GLY A 268 -4.63 22.51 -1.27
C GLY A 268 -3.45 21.92 -2.03
N GLY A 269 -2.63 22.78 -2.63
CA GLY A 269 -1.46 22.36 -3.42
C GLY A 269 -0.23 21.97 -2.59
N SER A 270 -0.19 22.34 -1.31
CA SER A 270 0.95 22.04 -0.43
C SER A 270 0.98 20.57 -0.03
N TRP A 271 2.17 20.02 0.08
CA TRP A 271 2.39 18.63 0.52
C TRP A 271 1.76 17.58 -0.41
N LEU A 272 1.73 17.86 -1.72
CA LEU A 272 1.09 16.97 -2.69
C LEU A 272 1.87 15.66 -2.88
N LEU A 273 3.19 15.72 -3.04
CA LEU A 273 4.01 14.52 -3.22
C LEU A 273 4.09 13.68 -1.94
N TYR A 274 4.10 14.34 -0.77
CA TYR A 274 3.95 13.69 0.52
C TYR A 274 2.59 13.00 0.67
N TYR A 275 1.50 13.66 0.24
CA TYR A 275 0.17 13.06 0.23
C TYR A 275 0.13 11.84 -0.71
N LEU A 276 0.67 11.94 -1.92
CA LEU A 276 0.71 10.81 -2.86
C LEU A 276 1.50 9.63 -2.29
N TYR A 277 2.65 9.88 -1.65
CA TYR A 277 3.37 8.83 -0.93
C TYR A 277 2.53 8.21 0.20
N GLY A 278 1.72 9.00 0.90
CA GLY A 278 0.75 8.51 1.88
C GLY A 278 -0.36 7.67 1.24
N LEU A 279 -0.85 8.10 0.08
CA LEU A 279 -1.89 7.41 -0.70
C LEU A 279 -1.43 6.00 -1.13
N GLU A 280 -0.19 5.87 -1.60
CA GLU A 280 0.44 4.58 -1.91
C GLU A 280 0.41 3.65 -0.70
N ARG A 281 0.83 4.14 0.48
CA ARG A 281 0.82 3.34 1.71
C ARG A 281 -0.58 2.96 2.14
N ALA A 282 -1.54 3.89 2.09
CA ALA A 282 -2.93 3.62 2.42
C ALA A 282 -3.51 2.52 1.52
N GLY A 283 -3.28 2.59 0.21
CA GLY A 283 -3.70 1.58 -0.75
C GLY A 283 -3.06 0.22 -0.48
N ARG A 284 -1.73 0.17 -0.39
CA ARG A 284 -0.98 -1.08 -0.17
C ARG A 284 -1.29 -1.74 1.17
N PHE A 285 -1.23 -1.00 2.27
CA PHE A 285 -1.43 -1.61 3.59
C PHE A 285 -2.87 -2.07 3.80
N SER A 286 -3.86 -1.33 3.27
CA SER A 286 -5.25 -1.78 3.30
C SER A 286 -5.58 -2.83 2.23
N GLY A 287 -4.65 -3.10 1.30
CA GLY A 287 -4.88 -3.99 0.15
C GLY A 287 -5.91 -3.45 -0.84
N ARG A 288 -6.29 -2.19 -0.74
CA ARG A 288 -7.31 -1.59 -1.61
C ARG A 288 -6.68 -1.11 -2.91
N ARG A 289 -7.18 -1.63 -4.04
CA ARG A 289 -6.85 -1.11 -5.37
C ARG A 289 -7.59 0.18 -5.69
N PHE A 290 -8.79 0.31 -5.19
CA PHE A 290 -9.67 1.44 -5.46
C PHE A 290 -10.05 2.17 -4.17
N PHE A 291 -10.07 3.51 -4.24
CA PHE A 291 -10.81 4.35 -3.29
C PHE A 291 -12.06 4.86 -4.01
N GLY A 292 -13.23 4.30 -3.70
CA GLY A 292 -14.43 4.46 -4.51
C GLY A 292 -14.22 3.84 -5.89
N GLU A 293 -14.38 4.63 -6.95
CA GLU A 293 -14.18 4.22 -8.35
C GLU A 293 -12.75 4.52 -8.86
N HIS A 294 -11.91 5.13 -8.02
CA HIS A 294 -10.59 5.64 -8.41
C HIS A 294 -9.50 4.59 -8.24
N ASP A 295 -8.86 4.19 -9.32
CA ASP A 295 -7.61 3.42 -9.31
C ASP A 295 -6.46 4.34 -8.90
N TRP A 296 -6.18 4.37 -7.60
CA TRP A 296 -5.23 5.29 -7.00
C TRP A 296 -3.84 5.22 -7.65
N TYR A 297 -3.40 4.01 -8.04
CA TYR A 297 -2.09 3.85 -8.63
C TYR A 297 -2.05 4.36 -10.08
N ARG A 298 -3.00 3.95 -10.92
CA ARG A 298 -3.05 4.38 -12.32
C ARG A 298 -3.21 5.89 -12.47
N GLU A 299 -4.08 6.48 -11.66
CA GLU A 299 -4.29 7.94 -11.69
C GLU A 299 -3.07 8.69 -11.17
N GLY A 300 -2.50 8.28 -10.04
CA GLY A 300 -1.32 8.90 -9.46
C GLY A 300 -0.07 8.74 -10.34
N ALA A 301 0.13 7.56 -10.95
CA ALA A 301 1.26 7.33 -11.85
C ALA A 301 1.17 8.20 -13.11
N ARG A 302 -0.02 8.31 -13.73
CA ARG A 302 -0.23 9.25 -14.86
C ARG A 302 0.08 10.68 -14.47
N PHE A 303 -0.37 11.11 -13.31
CA PHE A 303 -0.11 12.45 -12.79
C PHE A 303 1.39 12.68 -12.59
N LEU A 304 2.09 11.77 -11.94
CA LEU A 304 3.52 11.88 -11.68
C LEU A 304 4.35 11.86 -12.98
N ILE A 305 4.05 10.95 -13.92
CA ILE A 305 4.78 10.88 -15.19
C ILE A 305 4.65 12.18 -16.00
N ARG A 306 3.48 12.82 -15.99
CA ARG A 306 3.27 14.12 -16.63
C ARG A 306 3.99 15.26 -15.91
N GLY A 307 4.06 15.20 -14.59
CA GLY A 307 4.68 16.23 -13.75
C GLY A 307 6.21 16.14 -13.63
N GLN A 308 6.86 15.10 -14.19
CA GLN A 308 8.31 14.97 -14.17
C GLN A 308 8.99 15.96 -15.13
N ASP A 309 9.95 16.72 -14.64
CA ASP A 309 10.83 17.52 -15.51
C ASP A 309 11.70 16.57 -16.39
N LYS A 310 11.39 16.52 -17.66
CA LYS A 310 12.05 15.61 -18.62
C LYS A 310 13.50 15.97 -18.90
N ARG A 311 13.93 17.19 -18.59
CA ARG A 311 15.31 17.66 -18.75
C ARG A 311 16.20 17.26 -17.57
N THR A 312 15.67 17.34 -16.35
CA THR A 312 16.42 17.06 -15.12
C THR A 312 16.12 15.70 -14.51
N GLY A 313 14.97 15.11 -14.84
CA GLY A 313 14.48 13.86 -14.26
C GLY A 313 13.83 14.04 -12.86
N PHE A 314 13.85 15.24 -12.29
CA PHE A 314 13.32 15.51 -10.97
C PHE A 314 11.81 15.74 -10.94
N TRP A 315 11.23 15.57 -9.76
CA TRP A 315 9.92 16.09 -9.35
C TRP A 315 10.11 17.14 -8.27
N GLN A 316 9.31 18.18 -8.36
CA GLN A 316 9.23 19.23 -7.35
C GLN A 316 7.76 19.50 -7.04
N GLY A 317 7.42 19.52 -5.76
CA GLY A 317 6.10 19.90 -5.28
C GLY A 317 6.04 21.38 -4.89
N LEU A 318 4.89 21.75 -4.33
CA LEU A 318 4.68 23.07 -3.76
C LEU A 318 4.89 23.03 -2.25
N GLY A 319 5.53 24.06 -1.70
CA GLY A 319 5.82 24.16 -0.27
C GLY A 319 7.31 24.01 0.04
N VAL A 320 7.68 24.36 1.27
CA VAL A 320 9.08 24.57 1.67
C VAL A 320 9.96 23.34 1.44
N ASN A 321 9.48 22.15 1.76
CA ASN A 321 10.28 20.92 1.66
C ASN A 321 10.14 20.23 0.31
N GLU A 322 8.94 20.19 -0.28
CA GLU A 322 8.70 19.51 -1.56
C GLU A 322 9.26 20.27 -2.77
N ALA A 323 9.51 21.57 -2.63
CA ALA A 323 10.22 22.36 -3.63
C ALA A 323 11.68 21.92 -3.78
N ARG A 324 12.22 21.16 -2.83
CA ARG A 324 13.56 20.57 -2.91
C ARG A 324 13.52 19.33 -3.78
N PRO A 325 14.29 19.27 -4.88
CA PRO A 325 14.17 18.23 -5.89
C PRO A 325 14.42 16.83 -5.33
N TYR A 326 15.33 16.68 -4.37
CA TYR A 326 15.64 15.37 -3.77
C TYR A 326 14.47 14.80 -2.97
N ILE A 327 13.75 15.66 -2.22
CA ILE A 327 12.58 15.25 -1.43
C ILE A 327 11.42 14.89 -2.35
N GLY A 328 11.05 15.77 -3.27
CA GLY A 328 9.96 15.54 -4.21
C GLY A 328 10.19 14.30 -5.06
N THR A 329 11.41 14.14 -5.59
CA THR A 329 11.75 12.96 -6.39
C THR A 329 11.71 11.66 -5.58
N SER A 330 12.18 11.69 -4.34
CA SER A 330 12.14 10.50 -3.48
C SER A 330 10.70 10.05 -3.19
N PHE A 331 9.78 10.98 -2.91
CA PHE A 331 8.37 10.63 -2.73
C PHE A 331 7.73 10.10 -4.00
N ALA A 332 8.03 10.73 -5.16
CA ALA A 332 7.52 10.26 -6.45
C ALA A 332 8.05 8.85 -6.80
N LEU A 333 9.33 8.58 -6.58
CA LEU A 333 9.93 7.27 -6.78
C LEU A 333 9.31 6.22 -5.85
N LEU A 334 9.10 6.52 -4.57
CA LEU A 334 8.45 5.62 -3.62
C LEU A 334 7.03 5.27 -4.06
N PHE A 335 6.26 6.26 -4.54
CA PHE A 335 4.93 6.00 -5.09
C PHE A 335 4.98 5.08 -6.31
N LEU A 336 5.79 5.45 -7.31
CA LEU A 336 5.83 4.73 -8.58
C LEU A 336 6.39 3.31 -8.43
N SER A 337 7.47 3.14 -7.68
CA SER A 337 8.18 1.87 -7.57
C SER A 337 7.44 0.85 -6.71
N LYS A 338 6.87 1.28 -5.58
CA LYS A 338 6.13 0.36 -4.71
C LYS A 338 4.80 -0.09 -5.31
N GLY A 339 4.14 0.79 -6.04
CA GLY A 339 2.90 0.46 -6.72
C GLY A 339 3.08 -0.42 -7.97
N LEU A 340 4.31 -0.54 -8.50
CA LEU A 340 4.66 -1.50 -9.57
C LEU A 340 4.95 -2.92 -9.06
N ALA A 341 4.97 -3.15 -7.74
CA ALA A 341 5.21 -4.48 -7.22
C ALA A 341 4.19 -5.48 -7.82
N PRO A 342 4.64 -6.60 -8.41
CA PRO A 342 3.73 -7.58 -8.98
C PRO A 342 2.71 -8.05 -7.95
N VAL A 343 1.44 -8.06 -8.33
CA VAL A 343 0.38 -8.60 -7.49
C VAL A 343 0.41 -10.11 -7.58
N LEU A 344 0.69 -10.78 -6.47
CA LEU A 344 0.71 -12.24 -6.41
C LEU A 344 -0.69 -12.81 -6.24
N MET A 345 -1.52 -12.15 -5.43
CA MET A 345 -2.87 -12.60 -5.10
C MET A 345 -3.87 -11.46 -5.14
N ASN A 346 -4.97 -11.67 -5.84
CA ASN A 346 -6.19 -10.89 -5.74
C ASN A 346 -7.13 -11.55 -4.74
N LYS A 347 -7.39 -10.95 -3.58
CA LYS A 347 -8.47 -11.38 -2.69
C LYS A 347 -9.80 -10.85 -3.23
N LEU A 348 -10.69 -11.76 -3.61
CA LEU A 348 -11.95 -11.37 -4.23
C LEU A 348 -12.97 -10.98 -3.18
N LYS A 349 -13.49 -9.76 -3.28
CA LYS A 349 -14.71 -9.32 -2.61
C LYS A 349 -15.89 -9.68 -3.49
N TYR A 350 -16.87 -10.36 -2.91
CA TYR A 350 -18.08 -10.83 -3.58
C TYR A 350 -19.31 -10.63 -2.70
N GLU A 351 -20.50 -10.64 -3.30
CA GLU A 351 -21.78 -10.54 -2.60
C GLU A 351 -22.21 -11.89 -2.03
N THR A 352 -22.96 -11.88 -0.94
CA THR A 352 -23.56 -13.04 -0.28
C THR A 352 -25.06 -12.86 -0.08
N PRO A 353 -25.85 -13.95 0.14
CA PRO A 353 -27.32 -13.88 0.21
C PRO A 353 -27.86 -12.93 1.28
N LYS A 354 -27.15 -12.74 2.36
CA LYS A 354 -27.62 -11.95 3.48
C LYS A 354 -27.24 -10.46 3.40
N ASN A 355 -26.45 -10.07 2.37
CA ASN A 355 -25.88 -8.71 2.27
C ASN A 355 -25.28 -8.20 3.61
N GLU A 356 -24.94 -9.12 4.50
CA GLU A 356 -24.20 -8.82 5.71
C GLU A 356 -22.79 -8.46 5.28
N ASP A 357 -22.43 -7.22 5.50
CA ASP A 357 -21.11 -6.70 5.18
C ASP A 357 -20.03 -7.69 5.70
N GLU A 358 -19.19 -8.17 4.76
CA GLU A 358 -17.88 -8.78 5.03
C GLU A 358 -17.79 -10.29 5.33
N THR A 359 -18.78 -11.10 5.02
CA THR A 359 -18.63 -12.58 5.09
C THR A 359 -17.53 -13.13 4.18
N TRP A 360 -17.13 -12.38 3.15
CA TRP A 360 -15.98 -12.68 2.28
C TRP A 360 -14.62 -12.41 2.96
N ASN A 361 -14.58 -11.63 4.06
CA ASN A 361 -13.36 -11.12 4.68
C ASN A 361 -13.23 -11.50 6.17
N LEU A 362 -13.66 -12.68 6.57
CA LEU A 362 -13.59 -13.14 7.95
C LEU A 362 -12.15 -13.22 8.49
N HIS A 363 -11.19 -13.43 7.62
CA HIS A 363 -9.76 -13.40 7.91
C HIS A 363 -9.08 -12.25 7.15
N PRO A 364 -9.14 -11.00 7.64
CA PRO A 364 -8.69 -9.81 6.89
C PRO A 364 -7.18 -9.79 6.59
N PHE A 365 -6.40 -10.62 7.27
CA PHE A 365 -4.94 -10.67 7.12
C PHE A 365 -4.40 -11.94 6.43
N ASP A 366 -5.26 -12.87 6.01
CA ASP A 366 -4.88 -14.15 5.43
C ASP A 366 -3.95 -14.01 4.21
N VAL A 367 -4.39 -13.31 3.17
CA VAL A 367 -3.63 -13.11 1.94
C VAL A 367 -2.37 -12.26 2.20
N ARG A 368 -2.45 -11.25 3.07
CA ARG A 368 -1.28 -10.45 3.45
C ARG A 368 -0.22 -11.31 4.13
N ASN A 369 -0.62 -12.12 5.11
CA ASN A 369 0.30 -12.98 5.85
C ASN A 369 0.90 -14.07 4.94
N MET A 370 0.09 -14.66 4.06
CA MET A 370 0.56 -15.61 3.05
C MET A 370 1.57 -14.96 2.10
N THR A 371 1.27 -13.78 1.56
CA THR A 371 2.18 -13.05 0.66
C THR A 371 3.49 -12.71 1.36
N ASN A 372 3.44 -12.21 2.60
CA ASN A 372 4.63 -11.91 3.39
C ASN A 372 5.47 -13.16 3.68
N HIS A 373 4.84 -14.28 3.99
CA HIS A 373 5.52 -15.55 4.21
C HIS A 373 6.26 -15.99 2.93
N LEU A 374 5.58 -15.99 1.80
CA LEU A 374 6.16 -16.38 0.51
C LEU A 374 7.35 -15.49 0.11
N THR A 375 7.26 -14.18 0.32
CA THR A 375 8.38 -13.25 0.03
C THR A 375 9.61 -13.49 0.92
N GLY A 376 9.40 -14.10 2.09
CA GLY A 376 10.48 -14.53 2.99
C GLY A 376 11.22 -15.80 2.54
N MET A 377 10.58 -16.62 1.70
CA MET A 377 11.15 -17.90 1.24
C MET A 377 12.26 -17.69 0.20
N ASP A 378 13.23 -18.62 0.18
CA ASP A 378 14.24 -18.65 -0.88
C ASP A 378 13.60 -18.94 -2.25
N ARG A 379 14.14 -18.32 -3.28
CA ARG A 379 13.70 -18.42 -4.70
C ARG A 379 12.38 -17.73 -5.03
N TRP A 380 11.72 -17.07 -4.07
CA TRP A 380 10.56 -16.23 -4.35
C TRP A 380 10.99 -14.77 -4.63
N PRO A 381 10.27 -14.04 -5.50
CA PRO A 381 10.50 -12.62 -5.70
C PRO A 381 10.34 -11.88 -4.36
N LYS A 382 11.29 -11.00 -4.05
CA LYS A 382 11.32 -10.27 -2.76
C LYS A 382 10.35 -9.10 -2.70
N LEU A 383 9.82 -8.67 -3.83
CA LEU A 383 8.84 -7.59 -3.94
C LEU A 383 7.61 -8.12 -4.69
N VAL A 384 6.69 -8.75 -3.97
CA VAL A 384 5.35 -9.04 -4.46
C VAL A 384 4.34 -8.46 -3.49
N THR A 385 3.16 -8.17 -3.98
CA THR A 385 2.07 -7.61 -3.18
C THR A 385 0.78 -8.40 -3.37
N TRP A 386 -0.23 -8.02 -2.65
CA TRP A 386 -1.60 -8.52 -2.75
C TRP A 386 -2.55 -7.33 -2.82
N GLN A 387 -3.77 -7.58 -3.27
CA GLN A 387 -4.82 -6.57 -3.26
C GLN A 387 -6.20 -7.21 -3.07
N VAL A 388 -7.16 -6.40 -2.64
CA VAL A 388 -8.59 -6.74 -2.67
C VAL A 388 -9.16 -6.25 -3.98
N LEU A 389 -9.86 -7.12 -4.67
CA LEU A 389 -10.55 -6.82 -5.91
C LEU A 389 -12.06 -7.03 -5.70
N ASP A 390 -12.84 -5.97 -5.91
CA ASP A 390 -14.30 -6.02 -5.80
C ASP A 390 -14.90 -6.51 -7.12
N MET A 391 -15.55 -7.68 -7.10
CA MET A 391 -16.10 -8.31 -8.31
C MET A 391 -17.17 -7.45 -8.98
N ASN A 392 -17.92 -6.71 -8.20
CA ASN A 392 -18.93 -5.77 -8.72
C ASN A 392 -18.28 -4.62 -9.53
N ASN A 393 -17.14 -4.10 -9.07
CA ASN A 393 -16.39 -3.08 -9.82
C ASN A 393 -15.75 -3.68 -11.08
N VAL A 394 -15.21 -4.90 -10.99
CA VAL A 394 -14.65 -5.62 -12.15
C VAL A 394 -15.69 -5.83 -13.23
N SER A 395 -16.88 -6.29 -12.87
CA SER A 395 -17.96 -6.57 -13.83
C SER A 395 -18.54 -5.31 -14.48
N LYS A 396 -18.54 -4.17 -13.78
CA LYS A 396 -19.12 -2.91 -14.28
C LYS A 396 -18.13 -2.03 -15.03
N HIS A 397 -16.89 -1.97 -14.62
CA HIS A 397 -15.93 -0.95 -15.06
C HIS A 397 -14.61 -1.51 -15.59
N GLY A 398 -14.31 -2.76 -15.29
CA GLY A 398 -13.07 -3.42 -15.63
C GLY A 398 -13.23 -4.52 -16.68
N GLY A 399 -12.97 -5.74 -16.29
CA GLY A 399 -13.07 -6.93 -17.12
C GLY A 399 -12.06 -7.97 -16.69
N VAL A 400 -11.83 -8.97 -17.54
CA VAL A 400 -10.87 -10.05 -17.25
C VAL A 400 -9.45 -9.54 -17.03
N ASP A 401 -9.06 -8.42 -17.65
CA ASP A 401 -7.73 -7.81 -17.48
C ASP A 401 -7.46 -7.37 -16.04
N ASP A 402 -8.49 -6.97 -15.30
CA ASP A 402 -8.34 -6.65 -13.88
C ASP A 402 -8.11 -7.90 -13.02
N LEU A 403 -8.74 -9.02 -13.36
CA LEU A 403 -8.48 -10.31 -12.72
C LEU A 403 -7.05 -10.80 -13.04
N LEU A 404 -6.61 -10.65 -14.29
CA LEU A 404 -5.30 -11.10 -14.80
C LEU A 404 -4.11 -10.30 -14.28
N GLN A 405 -4.33 -9.23 -13.50
CA GLN A 405 -3.24 -8.55 -12.80
C GLN A 405 -2.55 -9.41 -11.76
N SER A 406 -3.19 -10.49 -11.35
CA SER A 406 -2.63 -11.50 -10.44
C SER A 406 -2.81 -12.89 -11.02
N PRO A 407 -1.81 -13.77 -10.90
CA PRO A 407 -1.96 -15.16 -11.29
C PRO A 407 -2.89 -15.95 -10.38
N ILE A 408 -3.13 -15.47 -9.15
CA ILE A 408 -3.95 -16.16 -8.14
C ILE A 408 -5.13 -15.29 -7.73
N LEU A 409 -6.35 -15.78 -7.94
CA LEU A 409 -7.58 -15.21 -7.41
C LEU A 409 -7.97 -15.99 -6.14
N TYR A 410 -7.92 -15.33 -5.00
CA TYR A 410 -8.18 -15.92 -3.70
C TYR A 410 -9.61 -15.63 -3.26
N LEU A 411 -10.38 -16.68 -3.03
CA LEU A 411 -11.73 -16.62 -2.49
C LEU A 411 -11.75 -17.28 -1.11
N SER A 412 -12.27 -16.63 -0.11
CA SER A 412 -12.47 -17.24 1.20
C SER A 412 -13.81 -16.85 1.80
N GLY A 413 -14.46 -17.74 2.50
CA GLY A 413 -15.74 -17.43 3.11
C GLY A 413 -16.41 -18.62 3.81
N GLN A 414 -17.56 -18.34 4.40
CA GLN A 414 -18.44 -19.32 5.04
C GLN A 414 -19.77 -19.46 4.30
N GLU A 415 -20.22 -18.39 3.64
CA GLU A 415 -21.48 -18.34 2.90
C GLU A 415 -21.26 -18.51 1.40
N ALA A 416 -22.30 -18.92 0.71
CA ALA A 416 -22.27 -19.10 -0.73
C ALA A 416 -22.07 -17.75 -1.46
N PRO A 417 -21.00 -17.58 -2.25
CA PRO A 417 -20.85 -16.41 -3.12
C PRO A 417 -22.00 -16.33 -4.13
N GLN A 418 -22.52 -15.12 -4.33
CA GLN A 418 -23.51 -14.83 -5.35
C GLN A 418 -22.85 -14.17 -6.55
N PHE A 419 -22.65 -14.95 -7.60
CA PHE A 419 -22.11 -14.45 -8.86
C PHE A 419 -23.20 -14.39 -9.91
N THR A 420 -23.29 -13.25 -10.60
CA THR A 420 -24.09 -13.10 -11.83
C THR A 420 -23.50 -13.93 -12.97
N ASP A 421 -24.27 -14.17 -14.04
CA ASP A 421 -23.76 -14.90 -15.19
C ASP A 421 -22.59 -14.16 -15.86
N GLN A 422 -22.62 -12.84 -15.92
CA GLN A 422 -21.50 -12.04 -16.42
C GLN A 422 -20.23 -12.24 -15.57
N GLU A 423 -20.35 -12.26 -14.26
CA GLU A 423 -19.20 -12.50 -13.36
C GLU A 423 -18.63 -13.91 -13.50
N ILE A 424 -19.49 -14.90 -13.70
CA ILE A 424 -19.07 -16.28 -13.99
C ILE A 424 -18.32 -16.37 -15.32
N ASP A 425 -18.79 -15.69 -16.35
CA ASP A 425 -18.09 -15.61 -17.63
C ASP A 425 -16.71 -14.98 -17.48
N LEU A 426 -16.56 -13.95 -16.66
CA LEU A 426 -15.26 -13.33 -16.35
C LEU A 426 -14.33 -14.30 -15.60
N LEU A 427 -14.85 -15.07 -14.63
CA LEU A 427 -14.08 -16.10 -13.92
C LEU A 427 -13.64 -17.22 -14.86
N LYS A 428 -14.52 -17.65 -15.77
CA LYS A 428 -14.20 -18.64 -16.81
C LYS A 428 -13.10 -18.13 -17.75
N GLN A 429 -13.20 -16.87 -18.23
CA GLN A 429 -12.18 -16.25 -19.05
C GLN A 429 -10.84 -16.17 -18.31
N TYR A 430 -10.85 -15.76 -17.05
CA TYR A 430 -9.65 -15.70 -16.21
C TYR A 430 -8.92 -17.04 -16.14
N VAL A 431 -9.64 -18.13 -15.85
CA VAL A 431 -9.05 -19.47 -15.80
C VAL A 431 -8.56 -19.91 -17.18
N SER A 432 -9.32 -19.62 -18.25
CA SER A 432 -8.95 -19.97 -19.64
C SER A 432 -7.68 -19.27 -20.11
N LEU A 433 -7.40 -18.09 -19.56
CA LEU A 433 -6.19 -17.31 -19.85
C LEU A 433 -5.01 -17.62 -18.90
N GLY A 434 -5.14 -18.66 -18.07
CA GLY A 434 -4.06 -19.15 -17.21
C GLY A 434 -4.14 -18.72 -15.75
N GLY A 435 -5.21 -18.02 -15.34
CA GLY A 435 -5.44 -17.66 -13.95
C GLY A 435 -5.80 -18.88 -13.09
N PHE A 436 -5.43 -18.81 -11.82
CA PHE A 436 -5.70 -19.87 -10.83
C PHE A 436 -6.64 -19.37 -9.73
N ILE A 437 -7.77 -20.06 -9.53
CA ILE A 437 -8.71 -19.76 -8.44
C ILE A 437 -8.35 -20.62 -7.22
N PHE A 438 -8.01 -19.96 -6.12
CA PHE A 438 -7.71 -20.59 -4.83
C PHE A 438 -8.83 -20.29 -3.83
N ALA A 439 -9.69 -21.26 -3.58
CA ALA A 439 -10.84 -21.15 -2.70
C ALA A 439 -10.57 -21.78 -1.34
N VAL A 440 -10.84 -21.05 -0.25
CA VAL A 440 -10.67 -21.50 1.13
C VAL A 440 -12.01 -21.47 1.85
N ASN A 441 -12.48 -22.66 2.24
CA ASN A 441 -13.69 -22.81 3.04
C ASN A 441 -13.39 -22.53 4.52
N ASN A 442 -13.80 -21.37 5.00
CA ASN A 442 -13.61 -20.99 6.39
C ASN A 442 -14.56 -21.80 7.29
N CYS A 443 -14.00 -22.35 8.39
CA CYS A 443 -14.75 -23.11 9.39
C CYS A 443 -15.52 -24.32 8.84
N ASN A 444 -15.06 -24.89 7.74
CA ASN A 444 -15.64 -26.10 7.14
C ASN A 444 -17.16 -26.01 6.91
N ARG A 445 -17.65 -24.87 6.44
CA ARG A 445 -19.08 -24.62 6.18
C ARG A 445 -19.54 -25.26 4.87
N THR A 446 -20.68 -25.93 4.94
CA THR A 446 -21.29 -26.63 3.78
C THR A 446 -21.71 -25.64 2.70
N ASP A 447 -22.23 -24.48 3.05
CA ASP A 447 -22.77 -23.48 2.10
C ASP A 447 -21.70 -22.97 1.13
N PHE A 448 -20.51 -22.60 1.64
CA PHE A 448 -19.39 -22.18 0.79
C PHE A 448 -18.85 -23.37 -0.02
N HIS A 449 -18.68 -24.54 0.61
CA HIS A 449 -18.21 -25.75 -0.06
C HIS A 449 -19.08 -26.10 -1.27
N ASP A 450 -20.40 -26.21 -1.06
CA ASP A 450 -21.34 -26.59 -2.11
C ASP A 450 -21.45 -25.54 -3.21
N ALA A 451 -21.30 -24.27 -2.84
CA ALA A 451 -21.26 -23.17 -3.80
C ALA A 451 -20.05 -23.24 -4.74
N MET A 452 -18.89 -23.68 -4.25
CA MET A 452 -17.71 -23.86 -5.12
C MET A 452 -17.91 -24.97 -6.14
N PHE A 453 -18.57 -26.09 -5.78
CA PHE A 453 -18.93 -27.13 -6.74
C PHE A 453 -19.90 -26.59 -7.80
N LYS A 454 -20.96 -25.89 -7.37
CA LYS A 454 -21.92 -25.25 -8.28
C LYS A 454 -21.29 -24.20 -9.18
N LEU A 455 -20.31 -23.44 -8.67
CA LEU A 455 -19.57 -22.47 -9.48
C LEU A 455 -18.85 -23.17 -10.64
N VAL A 456 -18.14 -24.27 -10.38
CA VAL A 456 -17.46 -25.04 -11.42
C VAL A 456 -18.45 -25.60 -12.43
N GLU A 457 -19.61 -26.10 -11.99
CA GLU A 457 -20.67 -26.61 -12.87
C GLU A 457 -21.26 -25.48 -13.74
N ARG A 458 -21.45 -24.28 -13.20
CA ARG A 458 -21.91 -23.11 -13.96
C ARG A 458 -20.85 -22.60 -14.96
N MET A 459 -19.57 -22.65 -14.60
CA MET A 459 -18.48 -22.28 -15.51
C MET A 459 -18.35 -23.26 -16.69
N TYR A 460 -18.61 -24.55 -16.45
CA TYR A 460 -18.37 -25.62 -17.42
C TYR A 460 -19.54 -26.62 -17.49
N PRO A 461 -20.73 -26.18 -17.93
CA PRO A 461 -21.93 -27.01 -17.90
C PRO A 461 -21.88 -28.22 -18.85
N GLU A 462 -21.21 -28.09 -19.99
CA GLU A 462 -21.11 -29.11 -21.05
C GLU A 462 -19.94 -30.07 -20.84
N GLU A 463 -19.02 -29.76 -19.96
CA GLU A 463 -17.82 -30.55 -19.70
C GLU A 463 -18.02 -31.41 -18.44
N ALA A 464 -17.58 -32.67 -18.49
CA ALA A 464 -17.57 -33.52 -17.31
C ALA A 464 -16.48 -33.13 -16.30
N ILE A 465 -16.23 -31.78 -16.17
CA ILE A 465 -15.27 -31.21 -15.21
C ILE A 465 -15.88 -31.28 -13.83
N ARG A 466 -15.17 -31.95 -12.93
CA ARG A 466 -15.56 -32.12 -11.52
C ARG A 466 -14.36 -31.85 -10.63
N LEU A 467 -14.59 -31.15 -9.52
CA LEU A 467 -13.60 -31.07 -8.46
C LEU A 467 -13.27 -32.44 -7.94
N LYS A 468 -11.99 -32.78 -7.86
CA LYS A 468 -11.50 -34.06 -7.37
C LYS A 468 -10.63 -33.83 -6.13
N ARG A 469 -10.75 -34.76 -5.17
CA ARG A 469 -9.81 -34.78 -4.06
C ARG A 469 -8.42 -35.13 -4.60
N LEU A 470 -7.43 -34.31 -4.26
CA LEU A 470 -6.03 -34.59 -4.53
C LEU A 470 -5.50 -35.59 -3.51
N GLU A 471 -4.69 -36.54 -3.96
CA GLU A 471 -4.02 -37.49 -3.07
C GLU A 471 -2.82 -36.85 -2.40
N ALA A 472 -2.39 -37.38 -1.25
CA ALA A 472 -1.22 -36.93 -0.56
C ALA A 472 0.03 -37.09 -1.47
N GLY A 473 0.71 -35.98 -1.76
CA GLY A 473 1.90 -35.96 -2.62
C GLY A 473 1.68 -35.45 -4.04
N HIS A 474 0.45 -34.98 -4.35
CA HIS A 474 0.15 -34.36 -5.64
C HIS A 474 0.89 -33.03 -5.82
#